data_59d5e925b2fae22269908fa4a1d7f24e
#
_entry.id   59d5e925b2fae22269908fa4a1d7f24e
#
_cell.length_a   1.000
_cell.length_b   1.000
_cell.length_c   1.000
_cell.angle_alpha   90.00
_cell.angle_beta   90.00
_cell.angle_gamma   90.00
#
_symmetry.space_group_name_H-M   'P 1'
#
loop_
_entity.id
_entity.type
_entity.pdbx_description
1 polymer ?
#
loop_
_entity_poly.entity_id
_entity_poly.type
_entity_poly.pdbx_seq_one_letter_code
_entity_poly.pdbx_strand_id
1 'polypeptide(L)'
;MTDVIIIGAGVSGCASARELARYKADILVLEKEEDVCCGTSKANSAIVHAGFDAAHGTLMARLNVEGSKRMPALARELDFAYDPCGSLVVCLQEEDLPKLQQLYENGTANGVEGLRIIRRDELKAMEPNISDDAIAALWAPTGAIVCPFGMTYAFAENAAKNGVRFQFDTAVQKVYPIQGGWRVETDRGSYDARLVVNAAGVYADVLHNMAAPAQPMQIIARRGDYFLLDHTAGDHVRHTVFQL
;
A
#
# COMPACT_ATOMS: atom_id res chain seq x y z
N MET A 1 -7.92 12.89 -27.70
CA MET A 1 -8.25 11.73 -26.84
C MET A 1 -6.97 11.31 -26.16
N THR A 2 -6.94 11.30 -24.85
CA THR A 2 -5.83 10.90 -24.00
C THR A 2 -5.60 9.39 -24.12
N ASP A 3 -4.36 8.90 -24.03
CA ASP A 3 -4.11 7.45 -24.08
C ASP A 3 -4.58 6.77 -22.79
N VAL A 4 -4.24 7.36 -21.64
CA VAL A 4 -4.60 6.81 -20.32
C VAL A 4 -5.09 7.91 -19.39
N ILE A 5 -6.24 7.71 -18.79
CA ILE A 5 -6.69 8.49 -17.62
C ILE A 5 -6.57 7.60 -16.37
N ILE A 6 -5.92 8.13 -15.35
CA ILE A 6 -5.84 7.51 -14.01
C ILE A 6 -6.73 8.32 -13.07
N ILE A 7 -7.65 7.66 -12.38
CA ILE A 7 -8.59 8.29 -11.45
C ILE A 7 -8.11 8.05 -10.03
N GLY A 8 -7.69 9.13 -9.36
CA GLY A 8 -7.14 9.14 -8.00
C GLY A 8 -5.62 9.30 -7.97
N ALA A 9 -5.14 10.26 -7.20
CA ALA A 9 -3.72 10.55 -6.96
C ALA A 9 -3.24 10.08 -5.57
N GLY A 10 -3.81 8.99 -5.06
CA GLY A 10 -3.23 8.23 -3.96
C GLY A 10 -1.99 7.43 -4.42
N VAL A 11 -1.37 6.69 -3.50
CA VAL A 11 -0.15 5.91 -3.79
C VAL A 11 -0.29 4.98 -5.00
N SER A 12 -1.44 4.33 -5.18
CA SER A 12 -1.68 3.42 -6.30
C SER A 12 -1.73 4.15 -7.64
N GLY A 13 -2.41 5.30 -7.68
CA GLY A 13 -2.50 6.12 -8.89
C GLY A 13 -1.15 6.74 -9.26
N CYS A 14 -0.44 7.29 -8.29
CA CYS A 14 0.89 7.89 -8.50
C CYS A 14 1.93 6.84 -8.93
N ALA A 15 1.91 5.64 -8.32
CA ALA A 15 2.78 4.53 -8.74
C ALA A 15 2.47 4.07 -10.17
N SER A 16 1.18 3.95 -10.52
CA SER A 16 0.74 3.59 -11.87
C SER A 16 1.16 4.66 -12.88
N ALA A 17 0.99 5.93 -12.55
CA ALA A 17 1.40 7.06 -13.36
C ALA A 17 2.92 7.03 -13.65
N ARG A 18 3.73 6.78 -12.60
CA ARG A 18 5.18 6.65 -12.73
C ARG A 18 5.58 5.51 -13.65
N GLU A 19 5.00 4.33 -13.48
CA GLU A 19 5.35 3.18 -14.33
C GLU A 19 4.90 3.38 -15.79
N LEU A 20 3.74 3.98 -16.01
CA LEU A 20 3.25 4.29 -17.36
C LEU A 20 4.03 5.41 -18.05
N ALA A 21 4.63 6.33 -17.27
CA ALA A 21 5.49 7.40 -17.80
C ALA A 21 6.74 6.91 -18.56
N ARG A 22 7.07 5.62 -18.44
CA ARG A 22 8.15 4.99 -19.23
C ARG A 22 7.80 4.82 -20.71
N TYR A 23 6.54 4.97 -21.07
CA TYR A 23 6.05 4.80 -22.43
C TYR A 23 5.70 6.13 -23.07
N LYS A 24 5.76 6.19 -24.40
CA LYS A 24 5.27 7.36 -25.17
C LYS A 24 3.74 7.34 -25.18
N ALA A 25 3.13 7.82 -24.11
CA ALA A 25 1.70 7.89 -23.94
C ALA A 25 1.28 9.22 -23.33
N ASP A 26 0.14 9.76 -23.76
CA ASP A 26 -0.48 10.92 -23.13
C ASP A 26 -1.26 10.44 -21.92
N ILE A 27 -0.75 10.77 -20.72
CA ILE A 27 -1.28 10.30 -19.43
C ILE A 27 -1.80 11.47 -18.63
N LEU A 28 -3.03 11.35 -18.13
CA LEU A 28 -3.68 12.33 -17.28
C LEU A 28 -4.14 11.66 -15.98
N VAL A 29 -3.74 12.21 -14.85
CA VAL A 29 -4.24 11.85 -13.52
C VAL A 29 -5.29 12.86 -13.10
N LEU A 30 -6.49 12.38 -12.73
CA LEU A 30 -7.58 13.20 -12.19
C LEU A 30 -7.70 12.93 -10.68
N GLU A 31 -7.64 14.00 -9.89
CA GLU A 31 -7.80 13.94 -8.44
C GLU A 31 -8.86 14.94 -7.98
N LYS A 32 -9.74 14.50 -7.12
CA LYS A 32 -10.83 15.35 -6.60
C LYS A 32 -10.37 16.37 -5.57
N GLU A 33 -9.29 16.06 -4.87
CA GLU A 33 -8.70 16.92 -3.85
C GLU A 33 -7.67 17.88 -4.46
N GLU A 34 -7.18 18.80 -3.66
CA GLU A 34 -6.24 19.86 -4.02
C GLU A 34 -4.80 19.38 -4.28
N ASP A 35 -4.46 18.14 -3.85
CA ASP A 35 -3.12 17.59 -3.95
C ASP A 35 -3.13 16.06 -4.00
N VAL A 36 -1.97 15.46 -4.22
CA VAL A 36 -1.75 14.00 -4.10
C VAL A 36 -1.82 13.58 -2.63
N CYS A 37 -1.99 12.27 -2.39
CA CYS A 37 -1.94 11.70 -1.04
C CYS A 37 -3.05 12.15 -0.08
N CYS A 38 -4.13 12.76 -0.55
CA CYS A 38 -5.19 13.31 0.31
C CYS A 38 -6.17 12.28 0.87
N GLY A 39 -6.19 11.05 0.33
CA GLY A 39 -7.06 9.96 0.78
C GLY A 39 -6.42 9.03 1.82
N THR A 40 -6.69 7.73 1.70
CA THR A 40 -6.16 6.68 2.60
C THR A 40 -4.62 6.62 2.63
N SER A 41 -3.95 7.10 1.57
CA SER A 41 -2.48 7.12 1.50
C SER A 41 -1.83 8.00 2.58
N LYS A 42 -2.53 9.01 3.12
CA LYS A 42 -2.05 9.82 4.26
C LYS A 42 -2.45 9.26 5.63
N ALA A 43 -3.35 8.28 5.68
CA ALA A 43 -3.97 7.80 6.91
C ALA A 43 -3.88 6.27 6.98
N ASN A 44 -2.70 5.77 7.28
CA ASN A 44 -2.38 4.35 7.39
C ASN A 44 -1.22 4.14 8.39
N SER A 45 -0.86 2.89 8.66
CA SER A 45 0.19 2.52 9.61
C SER A 45 1.61 2.62 9.05
N ALA A 46 1.79 3.06 7.80
CA ALA A 46 3.10 3.21 7.16
C ALA A 46 3.93 1.91 7.03
N ILE A 47 3.33 0.75 7.23
CA ILE A 47 4.01 -0.53 7.26
C ILE A 47 4.19 -1.09 5.85
N VAL A 48 5.42 -1.48 5.54
CA VAL A 48 5.75 -2.35 4.42
C VAL A 48 5.71 -3.79 4.93
N HIS A 49 4.58 -4.46 4.71
CA HIS A 49 4.38 -5.83 5.17
C HIS A 49 5.30 -6.80 4.43
N ALA A 50 5.91 -7.74 5.15
CA ALA A 50 6.80 -8.74 4.58
C ALA A 50 6.09 -9.74 3.65
N GLY A 51 4.78 -10.01 3.88
CA GLY A 51 3.97 -10.91 3.05
C GLY A 51 3.65 -12.25 3.66
N PHE A 52 3.83 -12.42 4.97
CA PHE A 52 3.56 -13.67 5.68
C PHE A 52 2.06 -13.92 5.95
N ASP A 53 1.24 -12.86 6.01
CA ASP A 53 -0.16 -12.91 6.44
C ASP A 53 -1.11 -13.31 5.31
N ALA A 54 -0.92 -12.79 4.11
CA ALA A 54 -1.81 -13.06 2.98
C ALA A 54 -1.80 -14.55 2.58
N ALA A 55 -2.99 -15.11 2.35
CA ALA A 55 -3.16 -16.53 2.02
C ALA A 55 -2.35 -16.92 0.78
N HIS A 56 -1.59 -18.01 0.88
CA HIS A 56 -0.75 -18.51 -0.20
C HIS A 56 -1.55 -18.77 -1.49
N GLY A 57 -0.93 -18.51 -2.63
CA GLY A 57 -1.54 -18.67 -3.95
C GLY A 57 -2.44 -17.52 -4.39
N THR A 58 -2.70 -16.53 -3.54
CA THR A 58 -3.50 -15.34 -3.89
C THR A 58 -2.66 -14.28 -4.58
N LEU A 59 -3.33 -13.43 -5.37
CA LEU A 59 -2.71 -12.25 -5.96
C LEU A 59 -2.17 -11.30 -4.88
N MET A 60 -2.88 -11.19 -3.74
CA MET A 60 -2.46 -10.38 -2.60
C MET A 60 -1.12 -10.85 -2.05
N ALA A 61 -0.93 -12.16 -1.79
CA ALA A 61 0.31 -12.72 -1.30
C ALA A 61 1.48 -12.42 -2.25
N ARG A 62 1.27 -12.69 -3.55
CA ARG A 62 2.29 -12.45 -4.58
C ARG A 62 2.71 -10.99 -4.64
N LEU A 63 1.74 -10.07 -4.73
CA LEU A 63 2.02 -8.63 -4.85
C LEU A 63 2.60 -8.04 -3.58
N ASN A 64 2.22 -8.55 -2.40
CA ASN A 64 2.78 -8.10 -1.13
C ASN A 64 4.29 -8.42 -1.04
N VAL A 65 4.68 -9.67 -1.29
CA VAL A 65 6.10 -10.07 -1.29
C VAL A 65 6.91 -9.32 -2.34
N GLU A 66 6.37 -9.21 -3.57
CA GLU A 66 7.03 -8.51 -4.65
C GLU A 66 7.20 -7.01 -4.36
N GLY A 67 6.16 -6.37 -3.78
CA GLY A 67 6.21 -4.97 -3.34
C GLY A 67 7.26 -4.74 -2.25
N SER A 68 7.28 -5.61 -1.23
CA SER A 68 8.28 -5.56 -0.16
C SER A 68 9.71 -5.65 -0.72
N LYS A 69 9.98 -6.58 -1.63
CA LYS A 69 11.30 -6.74 -2.28
C LYS A 69 11.75 -5.53 -3.10
N ARG A 70 10.81 -4.80 -3.70
CA ARG A 70 11.11 -3.61 -4.51
C ARG A 70 11.33 -2.35 -3.69
N MET A 71 10.75 -2.27 -2.49
CA MET A 71 10.70 -1.05 -1.70
C MET A 71 12.07 -0.44 -1.38
N PRO A 72 13.11 -1.23 -0.98
CA PRO A 72 14.43 -0.66 -0.70
C PRO A 72 15.10 0.01 -1.90
N ALA A 73 14.89 -0.54 -3.11
CA ALA A 73 15.43 0.04 -4.33
C ALA A 73 14.67 1.31 -4.71
N LEU A 74 13.35 1.31 -4.61
CA LEU A 74 12.50 2.47 -4.88
C LEU A 74 12.80 3.62 -3.92
N ALA A 75 12.98 3.34 -2.63
CA ALA A 75 13.31 4.35 -1.64
C ALA A 75 14.64 5.05 -1.93
N ARG A 76 15.65 4.29 -2.33
CA ARG A 76 16.94 4.87 -2.75
C ARG A 76 16.87 5.65 -4.07
N GLU A 77 16.12 5.13 -5.05
CA GLU A 77 15.97 5.77 -6.37
C GLU A 77 15.23 7.10 -6.27
N LEU A 78 14.23 7.18 -5.42
CA LEU A 78 13.30 8.31 -5.34
C LEU A 78 13.47 9.16 -4.08
N ASP A 79 14.42 8.81 -3.23
CA ASP A 79 14.83 9.55 -2.02
C ASP A 79 13.68 9.82 -1.04
N PHE A 80 12.89 8.78 -0.72
CA PHE A 80 11.91 8.86 0.35
C PHE A 80 12.31 8.04 1.57
N ALA A 81 11.85 8.45 2.76
CA ALA A 81 12.21 7.81 4.02
C ALA A 81 11.68 6.37 4.08
N TYR A 82 12.58 5.44 4.35
CA TYR A 82 12.34 4.01 4.48
C TYR A 82 13.24 3.44 5.57
N ASP A 83 12.66 2.74 6.54
CA ASP A 83 13.37 2.11 7.64
C ASP A 83 13.11 0.59 7.64
N PRO A 84 14.12 -0.24 7.36
CA PRO A 84 14.03 -1.71 7.38
C PRO A 84 14.06 -2.27 8.81
N CYS A 85 13.21 -1.77 9.68
CA CYS A 85 13.17 -2.15 11.09
C CYS A 85 12.74 -3.62 11.32
N GLY A 86 12.18 -4.29 10.33
CA GLY A 86 11.60 -5.62 10.47
C GLY A 86 10.26 -5.63 11.22
N SER A 87 9.67 -6.81 11.35
CA SER A 87 8.42 -6.97 12.10
C SER A 87 8.41 -8.26 12.92
N LEU A 88 7.71 -8.20 14.05
CA LEU A 88 7.52 -9.27 15.01
C LEU A 88 6.02 -9.54 15.18
N VAL A 89 5.58 -10.79 15.04
CA VAL A 89 4.22 -11.21 15.44
C VAL A 89 4.36 -11.99 16.74
N VAL A 90 3.96 -11.38 17.86
CA VAL A 90 4.22 -11.87 19.20
C VAL A 90 3.15 -12.86 19.66
N CYS A 91 3.59 -14.00 20.17
CA CYS A 91 2.77 -15.03 20.79
C CYS A 91 2.89 -14.94 22.31
N LEU A 92 1.75 -14.82 22.99
CA LEU A 92 1.67 -14.67 24.45
C LEU A 92 1.27 -15.96 25.18
N GLN A 93 0.72 -16.94 24.47
CA GLN A 93 0.17 -18.16 25.06
C GLN A 93 0.64 -19.40 24.31
N GLU A 94 0.88 -20.49 25.04
CA GLU A 94 1.31 -21.77 24.46
C GLU A 94 0.29 -22.34 23.46
N GLU A 95 -1.00 -22.12 23.71
CA GLU A 95 -2.09 -22.57 22.87
C GLU A 95 -2.08 -21.94 21.46
N ASP A 96 -1.44 -20.78 21.31
CA ASP A 96 -1.35 -20.05 20.05
C ASP A 96 -0.08 -20.38 19.23
N LEU A 97 0.86 -21.14 19.78
CA LEU A 97 2.05 -21.58 19.04
C LEU A 97 1.74 -22.28 17.70
N PRO A 98 0.69 -23.14 17.60
CA PRO A 98 0.30 -23.71 16.32
C PRO A 98 -0.12 -22.66 15.28
N LYS A 99 -0.75 -21.55 15.68
CA LYS A 99 -1.10 -20.45 14.78
C LYS A 99 0.16 -19.71 14.30
N LEU A 100 1.11 -19.49 15.22
CA LEU A 100 2.40 -18.90 14.86
C LEU A 100 3.15 -19.76 13.85
N GLN A 101 3.12 -21.09 14.02
CA GLN A 101 3.70 -22.05 13.09
C GLN A 101 3.02 -22.00 11.71
N GLN A 102 1.69 -21.95 11.68
CA GLN A 102 0.92 -21.81 10.43
C GLN A 102 1.29 -20.50 9.68
N LEU A 103 1.46 -19.40 10.42
CA LEU A 103 1.86 -18.12 9.84
C LEU A 103 3.27 -18.18 9.25
N TYR A 104 4.20 -18.86 9.93
CA TYR A 104 5.54 -19.14 9.43
C TYR A 104 5.51 -19.97 8.12
N GLU A 105 4.73 -21.04 8.10
CA GLU A 105 4.59 -21.92 6.93
C GLU A 105 3.98 -21.17 5.74
N ASN A 106 2.92 -20.39 5.98
CA ASN A 106 2.30 -19.56 4.96
C ASN A 106 3.28 -18.52 4.39
N GLY A 107 3.99 -17.80 5.25
CA GLY A 107 4.98 -16.82 4.82
C GLY A 107 6.15 -17.44 4.05
N THR A 108 6.60 -18.63 4.47
CA THR A 108 7.64 -19.39 3.75
C THR A 108 7.15 -19.81 2.36
N ALA A 109 5.92 -20.32 2.27
CA ALA A 109 5.29 -20.68 0.99
C ALA A 109 5.12 -19.45 0.07
N ASN A 110 4.84 -18.26 0.63
CA ASN A 110 4.78 -17.00 -0.10
C ASN A 110 6.15 -16.49 -0.58
N GLY A 111 7.25 -17.06 -0.08
CA GLY A 111 8.61 -16.66 -0.45
C GLY A 111 9.15 -15.46 0.33
N VAL A 112 8.67 -15.26 1.57
CA VAL A 112 9.24 -14.27 2.51
C VAL A 112 10.63 -14.74 2.96
N GLU A 113 11.64 -13.92 2.72
CA GLU A 113 13.04 -14.26 3.01
C GLU A 113 13.39 -14.00 4.48
N GLY A 114 14.20 -14.89 5.06
CA GLY A 114 14.73 -14.75 6.42
C GLY A 114 13.70 -14.91 7.54
N LEU A 115 12.47 -15.36 7.21
CA LEU A 115 11.41 -15.60 8.18
C LEU A 115 11.80 -16.71 9.16
N ARG A 116 11.60 -16.49 10.46
CA ARG A 116 11.90 -17.50 11.48
C ARG A 116 11.09 -17.29 12.75
N ILE A 117 10.85 -18.36 13.48
CA ILE A 117 10.28 -18.29 14.83
C ILE A 117 11.42 -18.14 15.83
N ILE A 118 11.36 -17.07 16.63
CA ILE A 118 12.29 -16.79 17.72
C ILE A 118 11.63 -17.05 19.08
N ARG A 119 12.43 -17.36 20.07
CA ARG A 119 11.97 -17.66 21.44
C ARG A 119 12.23 -16.47 22.36
N ARG A 120 11.67 -16.54 23.55
CA ARG A 120 11.65 -15.50 24.59
C ARG A 120 12.96 -14.75 24.73
N ASP A 121 14.10 -15.47 24.90
CA ASP A 121 15.39 -14.84 25.20
C ASP A 121 15.86 -13.96 24.04
N GLU A 122 15.75 -14.44 22.81
CA GLU A 122 16.07 -13.69 21.62
C GLU A 122 15.10 -12.52 21.41
N LEU A 123 13.79 -12.75 21.62
CA LEU A 123 12.78 -11.73 21.54
C LEU A 123 13.02 -10.58 22.52
N LYS A 124 13.37 -10.90 23.78
CA LYS A 124 13.72 -9.91 24.81
C LYS A 124 15.00 -9.15 24.48
N ALA A 125 15.97 -9.79 23.84
CA ALA A 125 17.20 -9.12 23.37
C ALA A 125 16.89 -8.11 22.25
N MET A 126 15.96 -8.44 21.36
CA MET A 126 15.52 -7.57 20.27
C MET A 126 14.63 -6.42 20.77
N GLU A 127 13.64 -6.75 21.60
CA GLU A 127 12.65 -5.82 22.17
C GLU A 127 12.67 -5.90 23.71
N PRO A 128 13.56 -5.16 24.39
CA PRO A 128 13.70 -5.26 25.85
C PRO A 128 12.41 -4.90 26.61
N ASN A 129 11.57 -4.05 26.05
CA ASN A 129 10.33 -3.58 26.66
C ASN A 129 9.10 -4.44 26.31
N ILE A 130 9.27 -5.55 25.57
CA ILE A 130 8.16 -6.46 25.27
C ILE A 130 7.62 -7.08 26.58
N SER A 131 6.32 -7.44 26.61
CA SER A 131 5.71 -8.08 27.78
C SER A 131 6.49 -9.32 28.22
N ASP A 132 6.53 -9.55 29.54
CA ASP A 132 7.12 -10.77 30.13
C ASP A 132 6.31 -12.03 29.80
N ASP A 133 5.05 -11.87 29.39
CA ASP A 133 4.21 -12.98 28.93
C ASP A 133 4.57 -13.46 27.51
N ALA A 134 5.37 -12.68 26.76
CA ALA A 134 5.77 -13.06 25.42
C ALA A 134 6.69 -14.29 25.44
N ILE A 135 6.26 -15.38 24.80
CA ILE A 135 6.97 -16.67 24.79
C ILE A 135 7.72 -16.95 23.49
N ALA A 136 7.22 -16.40 22.38
CA ALA A 136 7.79 -16.52 21.06
C ALA A 136 7.35 -15.39 20.14
N ALA A 137 7.99 -15.24 19.00
CA ALA A 137 7.50 -14.37 17.92
C ALA A 137 7.90 -14.93 16.55
N LEU A 138 7.11 -14.60 15.52
CA LEU A 138 7.53 -14.71 14.14
C LEU A 138 8.33 -13.46 13.80
N TRP A 139 9.60 -13.62 13.49
CA TRP A 139 10.48 -12.57 13.01
C TRP A 139 10.48 -12.52 11.48
N ALA A 140 10.14 -11.36 10.92
CA ALA A 140 10.17 -11.08 9.49
C ALA A 140 11.11 -9.90 9.20
N PRO A 141 12.38 -10.16 8.85
CA PRO A 141 13.39 -9.12 8.64
C PRO A 141 13.12 -8.22 7.44
N THR A 142 12.27 -8.64 6.51
CA THR A 142 11.88 -7.86 5.32
C THR A 142 10.72 -6.92 5.58
N GLY A 143 10.13 -6.92 6.78
CA GLY A 143 9.21 -5.89 7.23
C GLY A 143 9.92 -4.54 7.37
N ALA A 144 9.19 -3.46 7.16
CA ALA A 144 9.75 -2.11 7.24
C ALA A 144 8.65 -1.07 7.51
N ILE A 145 9.05 0.15 7.75
CA ILE A 145 8.18 1.32 7.70
C ILE A 145 8.63 2.27 6.60
N VAL A 146 7.70 3.04 6.07
CA VAL A 146 7.94 4.00 4.99
C VAL A 146 7.20 5.28 5.28
N CYS A 147 7.74 6.44 4.88
CA CYS A 147 6.95 7.66 4.88
C CYS A 147 5.93 7.61 3.73
N PRO A 148 4.61 7.39 4.00
CA PRO A 148 3.61 7.26 2.94
C PRO A 148 3.40 8.54 2.15
N PHE A 149 3.60 9.69 2.79
CA PHE A 149 3.60 11.00 2.12
C PHE A 149 4.78 11.08 1.16
N GLY A 150 6.02 10.96 1.67
CA GLY A 150 7.23 11.07 0.85
C GLY A 150 7.22 10.11 -0.32
N MET A 151 6.79 8.87 -0.12
CA MET A 151 6.67 7.87 -1.19
C MET A 151 5.65 8.28 -2.25
N THR A 152 4.46 8.76 -1.86
CA THR A 152 3.41 9.16 -2.81
C THR A 152 3.82 10.39 -3.60
N TYR A 153 4.40 11.40 -2.93
CA TYR A 153 4.94 12.60 -3.59
C TYR A 153 6.06 12.23 -4.56
N ALA A 154 7.01 11.40 -4.15
CA ALA A 154 8.12 10.98 -5.00
C ALA A 154 7.65 10.27 -6.28
N PHE A 155 6.62 9.43 -6.19
CA PHE A 155 6.00 8.82 -7.38
C PHE A 155 5.35 9.87 -8.28
N ALA A 156 4.58 10.80 -7.72
CA ALA A 156 3.88 11.85 -8.46
C ALA A 156 4.87 12.79 -9.16
N GLU A 157 5.87 13.27 -8.44
CA GLU A 157 6.91 14.16 -9.00
C GLU A 157 7.71 13.49 -10.11
N ASN A 158 8.09 12.22 -9.91
CA ASN A 158 8.79 11.46 -10.94
C ASN A 158 7.91 11.29 -12.19
N ALA A 159 6.63 10.97 -12.02
CA ALA A 159 5.68 10.89 -13.13
C ALA A 159 5.52 12.23 -13.85
N ALA A 160 5.35 13.33 -13.12
CA ALA A 160 5.22 14.67 -13.69
C ALA A 160 6.46 15.11 -14.47
N LYS A 161 7.66 14.85 -13.93
CA LYS A 161 8.94 15.10 -14.62
C LYS A 161 9.05 14.34 -15.94
N ASN A 162 8.39 13.19 -16.05
CA ASN A 162 8.34 12.36 -17.26
C ASN A 162 7.08 12.60 -18.12
N GLY A 163 6.40 13.73 -17.93
CA GLY A 163 5.35 14.21 -18.83
C GLY A 163 3.91 13.80 -18.45
N VAL A 164 3.69 13.14 -17.33
CA VAL A 164 2.33 12.89 -16.83
C VAL A 164 1.71 14.19 -16.34
N ARG A 165 0.47 14.45 -16.75
CA ARG A 165 -0.28 15.61 -16.30
C ARG A 165 -1.14 15.24 -15.10
N PHE A 166 -1.13 16.10 -14.08
CA PHE A 166 -2.01 15.99 -12.92
C PHE A 166 -3.03 17.12 -12.96
N GLN A 167 -4.29 16.81 -12.73
CA GLN A 167 -5.36 17.77 -12.62
C GLN A 167 -6.11 17.53 -11.30
N PHE A 168 -5.87 18.44 -10.39
CA PHE A 168 -6.47 18.47 -9.04
C PHE A 168 -7.81 19.18 -9.05
N ASP A 169 -8.52 19.18 -7.92
CA ASP A 169 -9.86 19.75 -7.75
C ASP A 169 -10.81 19.28 -8.85
N THR A 170 -10.71 18.04 -9.29
CA THR A 170 -11.43 17.50 -10.44
C THR A 170 -12.10 16.17 -10.07
N ALA A 171 -13.33 16.25 -9.61
CA ALA A 171 -14.09 15.10 -9.15
C ALA A 171 -14.77 14.37 -10.32
N VAL A 172 -14.42 13.10 -10.50
CA VAL A 172 -15.05 12.23 -11.50
C VAL A 172 -16.49 11.90 -11.05
N GLN A 173 -17.46 12.15 -11.91
CA GLN A 173 -18.87 11.94 -11.68
C GLN A 173 -19.43 10.74 -12.43
N LYS A 174 -18.91 10.47 -13.67
CA LYS A 174 -19.34 9.33 -14.49
C LYS A 174 -18.19 8.79 -15.31
N VAL A 175 -18.21 7.47 -15.53
CA VAL A 175 -17.31 6.75 -16.42
C VAL A 175 -18.13 5.78 -17.25
N TYR A 176 -18.04 5.88 -18.57
CA TYR A 176 -18.79 5.00 -19.46
C TYR A 176 -18.06 4.79 -20.80
N PRO A 177 -18.31 3.64 -21.48
CA PRO A 177 -17.69 3.36 -22.76
C PRO A 177 -18.21 4.25 -23.88
N ILE A 178 -17.32 4.61 -24.80
CA ILE A 178 -17.62 5.28 -26.07
C ILE A 178 -16.96 4.53 -27.22
N GLN A 179 -17.18 4.92 -28.46
CA GLN A 179 -16.49 4.32 -29.58
C GLN A 179 -14.98 4.53 -29.49
N GLY A 180 -14.23 3.44 -29.33
CA GLY A 180 -12.77 3.44 -29.28
C GLY A 180 -12.17 3.78 -27.91
N GLY A 181 -12.95 3.82 -26.84
CA GLY A 181 -12.44 4.12 -25.51
C GLY A 181 -13.51 4.41 -24.47
N TRP A 182 -13.22 5.37 -23.61
CA TRP A 182 -14.00 5.73 -22.45
C TRP A 182 -14.20 7.23 -22.35
N ARG A 183 -15.36 7.65 -21.87
CA ARG A 183 -15.61 9.03 -21.45
C ARG A 183 -15.66 9.12 -19.94
N VAL A 184 -14.92 10.09 -19.40
CA VAL A 184 -14.87 10.45 -17.99
C VAL A 184 -15.48 11.84 -17.85
N GLU A 185 -16.65 11.94 -17.22
CA GLU A 185 -17.28 13.22 -16.89
C GLU A 185 -16.87 13.64 -15.49
N THR A 186 -16.52 14.90 -15.34
CA THR A 186 -16.12 15.51 -14.08
C THR A 186 -16.93 16.77 -13.81
N ASP A 187 -16.80 17.34 -12.63
CA ASP A 187 -17.35 18.64 -12.28
C ASP A 187 -16.71 19.82 -13.04
N ARG A 188 -15.60 19.58 -13.75
CA ARG A 188 -14.85 20.59 -14.53
C ARG A 188 -14.84 20.32 -16.05
N GLY A 189 -15.61 19.36 -16.51
CA GLY A 189 -15.70 19.01 -17.93
C GLY A 189 -15.58 17.53 -18.19
N SER A 190 -15.43 17.18 -19.47
CA SER A 190 -15.37 15.78 -19.90
C SER A 190 -14.06 15.48 -20.61
N TYR A 191 -13.54 14.28 -20.40
CA TYR A 191 -12.29 13.79 -20.97
C TYR A 191 -12.54 12.44 -21.67
N ASP A 192 -11.96 12.27 -22.86
CA ASP A 192 -11.99 11.00 -23.59
C ASP A 192 -10.62 10.32 -23.52
N ALA A 193 -10.59 9.04 -23.20
CA ALA A 193 -9.37 8.25 -23.13
C ALA A 193 -9.52 6.86 -23.75
N ARG A 194 -8.42 6.30 -24.25
CA ARG A 194 -8.39 4.91 -24.73
C ARG A 194 -8.51 3.91 -23.59
N LEU A 195 -7.86 4.22 -22.46
CA LEU A 195 -7.86 3.39 -21.24
C LEU A 195 -8.16 4.24 -20.02
N VAL A 196 -8.80 3.64 -19.03
CA VAL A 196 -9.04 4.23 -17.71
C VAL A 196 -8.49 3.29 -16.65
N VAL A 197 -7.67 3.83 -15.75
CA VAL A 197 -7.18 3.14 -14.56
C VAL A 197 -7.95 3.66 -13.36
N ASN A 198 -8.69 2.79 -12.70
CA ASN A 198 -9.41 3.12 -11.47
C ASN A 198 -8.48 2.93 -10.27
N ALA A 199 -7.97 4.03 -9.71
CA ALA A 199 -7.13 4.09 -8.53
C ALA A 199 -7.77 4.92 -7.40
N ALA A 200 -9.11 4.95 -7.35
CA ALA A 200 -9.89 5.80 -6.45
C ALA A 200 -9.99 5.29 -5.00
N GLY A 201 -9.13 4.36 -4.60
CA GLY A 201 -9.04 3.88 -3.22
C GLY A 201 -10.37 3.32 -2.73
N VAL A 202 -10.87 3.82 -1.61
CA VAL A 202 -12.15 3.35 -1.01
C VAL A 202 -13.39 3.68 -1.84
N TYR A 203 -13.28 4.46 -2.91
CA TYR A 203 -14.34 4.78 -3.85
C TYR A 203 -14.23 4.00 -5.18
N ALA A 204 -13.30 3.06 -5.27
CA ALA A 204 -13.04 2.33 -6.51
C ALA A 204 -14.23 1.48 -6.97
N ASP A 205 -15.05 0.99 -6.05
CA ASP A 205 -16.29 0.26 -6.35
C ASP A 205 -17.34 1.15 -7.02
N VAL A 206 -17.45 2.40 -6.57
CA VAL A 206 -18.40 3.37 -7.17
C VAL A 206 -18.07 3.58 -8.65
N LEU A 207 -16.80 3.81 -8.97
CA LEU A 207 -16.35 4.00 -10.35
C LEU A 207 -16.44 2.70 -11.17
N HIS A 208 -16.10 1.55 -10.55
CA HIS A 208 -16.23 0.24 -11.18
C HIS A 208 -17.69 -0.02 -11.59
N ASN A 209 -18.64 0.25 -10.70
CA ASN A 209 -20.07 0.01 -10.96
C ASN A 209 -20.65 0.93 -12.04
N MET A 210 -20.06 2.11 -12.27
CA MET A 210 -20.40 2.95 -13.41
C MET A 210 -19.90 2.37 -14.73
N ALA A 211 -18.68 1.83 -14.73
CA ALA A 211 -18.04 1.28 -15.93
C ALA A 211 -18.50 -0.13 -16.27
N ALA A 212 -18.81 -0.96 -15.28
CA ALA A 212 -19.17 -2.37 -15.41
C ALA A 212 -20.39 -2.76 -14.56
N PRO A 213 -21.57 -2.18 -14.81
CA PRO A 213 -22.77 -2.36 -13.98
C PRO A 213 -23.28 -3.81 -13.94
N ALA A 214 -22.93 -4.63 -14.91
CA ALA A 214 -23.30 -6.05 -14.95
C ALA A 214 -22.51 -6.92 -13.94
N GLN A 215 -21.44 -6.38 -13.37
CA GLN A 215 -20.59 -7.07 -12.39
C GLN A 215 -20.34 -6.15 -11.18
N PRO A 216 -21.36 -5.85 -10.38
CA PRO A 216 -21.23 -4.89 -9.30
C PRO A 216 -20.27 -5.38 -8.23
N MET A 217 -19.49 -4.45 -7.70
CA MET A 217 -18.59 -4.64 -6.58
C MET A 217 -18.98 -3.73 -5.42
N GLN A 218 -18.59 -4.12 -4.21
CA GLN A 218 -18.75 -3.30 -3.03
C GLN A 218 -17.48 -3.35 -2.18
N ILE A 219 -16.97 -2.18 -1.82
CA ILE A 219 -15.89 -2.03 -0.86
C ILE A 219 -16.51 -1.78 0.52
N ILE A 220 -16.14 -2.61 1.49
CA ILE A 220 -16.46 -2.40 2.90
C ILE A 220 -15.24 -1.75 3.55
N ALA A 221 -15.29 -0.42 3.67
CA ALA A 221 -14.20 0.33 4.30
C ALA A 221 -14.11 -0.01 5.79
N ARG A 222 -12.87 -0.26 6.27
CA ARG A 222 -12.57 -0.43 7.69
C ARG A 222 -11.76 0.76 8.16
N ARG A 223 -12.15 1.34 9.29
CA ARG A 223 -11.40 2.40 9.96
C ARG A 223 -10.50 1.77 11.01
N GLY A 224 -9.22 2.16 11.00
CA GLY A 224 -8.29 1.94 12.09
C GLY A 224 -8.12 3.21 12.89
N ASP A 225 -8.17 3.12 14.21
CA ASP A 225 -7.85 4.24 15.10
C ASP A 225 -6.44 4.02 15.66
N TYR A 226 -5.65 5.10 15.75
CA TYR A 226 -4.25 5.08 16.17
C TYR A 226 -4.05 6.01 17.37
N PHE A 227 -3.28 5.56 18.33
CA PHE A 227 -2.74 6.41 19.38
C PHE A 227 -1.33 6.84 18.97
N LEU A 228 -1.16 8.13 18.76
CA LEU A 228 0.17 8.69 18.56
C LEU A 228 0.77 8.96 19.94
N LEU A 229 1.88 8.27 20.21
CA LEU A 229 2.64 8.48 21.45
C LEU A 229 3.53 9.72 21.34
N ASP A 230 3.91 10.29 22.49
CA ASP A 230 4.90 11.36 22.55
C ASP A 230 6.24 10.87 21.97
N HIS A 231 6.98 11.77 21.34
CA HIS A 231 8.27 11.45 20.72
C HIS A 231 9.31 10.90 21.72
N THR A 232 9.19 11.25 23.01
CA THR A 232 10.03 10.71 24.08
C THR A 232 9.82 9.22 24.34
N ALA A 233 8.71 8.65 23.84
CA ALA A 233 8.44 7.22 23.87
C ALA A 233 8.93 6.47 22.60
N GLY A 234 9.56 7.16 21.66
CA GLY A 234 9.97 6.59 20.37
C GLY A 234 10.95 5.43 20.51
N ASP A 235 11.84 5.47 21.49
CA ASP A 235 12.83 4.42 21.73
C ASP A 235 12.28 3.20 22.50
N HIS A 236 10.99 3.23 22.86
CA HIS A 236 10.35 2.14 23.61
C HIS A 236 10.21 0.87 22.78
N VAL A 237 10.01 0.99 21.48
CA VAL A 237 9.85 -0.10 20.51
C VAL A 237 10.82 0.09 19.35
N ARG A 238 11.53 -0.97 18.96
CA ARG A 238 12.55 -0.93 17.89
C ARG A 238 12.08 -1.50 16.56
N HIS A 239 11.06 -2.34 16.59
CA HIS A 239 10.52 -3.05 15.43
C HIS A 239 9.01 -2.82 15.33
N THR A 240 8.41 -3.11 14.18
CA THR A 240 6.95 -3.19 14.12
C THR A 240 6.48 -4.44 14.86
N VAL A 241 5.64 -4.27 15.86
CA VAL A 241 5.14 -5.37 16.71
C VAL A 241 3.65 -5.59 16.46
N PHE A 242 3.29 -6.82 16.13
CA PHE A 242 1.91 -7.28 16.02
C PHE A 242 1.61 -8.31 17.12
N GLN A 243 0.38 -8.34 17.58
CA GLN A 243 -0.13 -9.45 18.35
C GLN A 243 -0.65 -10.54 17.40
N LEU A 244 -0.40 -11.82 17.75
CA LEU A 244 -0.87 -13.00 17.02
C LEU A 244 -2.39 -13.20 17.15
#